data_2302ca41aff6d385f5b457a63c50fde5
#
_entry.id   2302ca41aff6d385f5b457a63c50fde5
#
_cell.length_a   1.000
_cell.length_b   1.000
_cell.length_c   1.000
_cell.angle_alpha   90.00
_cell.angle_beta   90.00
_cell.angle_gamma   90.00
#
_symmetry.space_group_name_H-M   'P 1'
#
loop_
_entity.id
_entity.type
_entity.pdbx_description
1 polymer ?
#
loop_
_entity_poly.entity_id
_entity_poly.type
_entity_poly.pdbx_seq_one_letter_code
_entity_poly.pdbx_strand_id
1 'polypeptide(L)'
;VTQPQGHSTSGSHERYKSKERLDWEIEYDNISQFRKWILDYKKEYKQEIASEEDLDAIDKEAKKIARDAKKEAWSNFLTPYTEEQKTVLGLISEIAKNSKNKSFIEKLANDLSAIAEPGRKEIISAAKKTIRLTIGEDCNNKAELKVWLTNSAEENKDRYNSYLLPSNEKSALNIEPVAPTYDGENPQDGRLILRDNFDKQFEQNP
;
A
#
# COMPACT_ATOMS: atom_id res chain seq x y z
N VAL A 1 -0.64 -20.38 22.61
CA VAL A 1 0.14 -19.83 21.50
C VAL A 1 1.06 -18.76 22.06
N THR A 2 2.33 -18.86 21.78
CA THR A 2 3.35 -17.87 22.11
C THR A 2 3.58 -16.91 20.95
N GLN A 3 3.96 -15.68 21.23
CA GLN A 3 4.31 -14.67 20.22
C GLN A 3 5.60 -13.95 20.64
N PRO A 4 6.77 -14.59 20.49
CA PRO A 4 8.04 -14.04 20.98
C PRO A 4 8.42 -12.70 20.35
N GLN A 5 7.94 -12.43 19.13
CA GLN A 5 8.19 -11.16 18.41
C GLN A 5 7.05 -10.15 18.55
N GLY A 6 6.01 -10.45 19.35
CA GLY A 6 4.83 -9.60 19.49
C GLY A 6 3.87 -9.65 18.31
N HIS A 7 2.83 -8.83 18.37
CA HIS A 7 1.77 -8.81 17.35
C HIS A 7 2.11 -7.92 16.15
N SER A 8 2.74 -6.76 16.39
CA SER A 8 3.05 -5.79 15.34
C SER A 8 4.30 -4.98 15.68
N THR A 9 4.94 -4.42 14.66
CA THR A 9 6.10 -3.53 14.84
C THR A 9 5.74 -2.16 15.43
N SER A 10 4.46 -1.75 15.40
CA SER A 10 3.99 -0.47 15.92
C SER A 10 3.76 -0.46 17.44
N GLY A 11 3.63 -1.63 18.06
CA GLY A 11 3.42 -1.76 19.50
C GLY A 11 4.34 -2.80 20.09
N SER A 12 5.40 -2.36 20.80
CA SER A 12 6.25 -3.28 21.54
C SER A 12 5.44 -3.95 22.65
N HIS A 13 5.37 -5.28 22.62
CA HIS A 13 4.68 -6.07 23.64
C HIS A 13 5.37 -5.99 25.02
N GLU A 14 6.62 -5.55 25.05
CA GLU A 14 7.38 -5.27 26.26
C GLU A 14 6.75 -4.15 27.10
N ARG A 15 5.88 -3.32 26.51
CA ARG A 15 5.19 -2.24 27.21
C ARG A 15 4.05 -2.73 28.12
N TYR A 16 3.48 -3.89 27.82
CA TYR A 16 2.30 -4.42 28.52
C TYR A 16 2.47 -5.83 29.07
N LYS A 17 3.51 -6.58 28.65
CA LYS A 17 3.84 -7.89 29.20
C LYS A 17 4.91 -7.75 30.27
N SER A 18 4.80 -8.52 31.36
CA SER A 18 5.87 -8.63 32.34
C SER A 18 7.09 -9.36 31.75
N LYS A 19 8.25 -9.15 32.37
CA LYS A 19 9.48 -9.83 31.95
C LYS A 19 9.35 -11.34 32.05
N GLU A 20 8.75 -11.86 33.12
CA GLU A 20 8.51 -13.28 33.33
C GLU A 20 7.64 -13.87 32.20
N ARG A 21 6.65 -13.09 31.72
CA ARG A 21 5.81 -13.50 30.59
C ARG A 21 6.59 -13.54 29.29
N LEU A 22 7.47 -12.59 29.04
CA LEU A 22 8.33 -12.56 27.87
C LEU A 22 9.31 -13.72 27.85
N ASP A 23 9.98 -13.96 29.01
CA ASP A 23 10.92 -15.07 29.18
C ASP A 23 10.21 -16.42 28.97
N TRP A 24 9.01 -16.57 29.50
CA TRP A 24 8.16 -17.74 29.29
C TRP A 24 7.79 -17.94 27.81
N GLU A 25 7.45 -16.88 27.08
CA GLU A 25 7.12 -16.98 25.65
C GLU A 25 8.33 -17.39 24.79
N ILE A 26 9.53 -16.97 25.17
CA ILE A 26 10.76 -17.40 24.51
C ILE A 26 11.05 -18.86 24.82
N GLU A 27 10.93 -19.28 26.08
CA GLU A 27 11.16 -20.64 26.50
C GLU A 27 10.20 -21.62 25.83
N TYR A 28 8.91 -21.26 25.76
CA TYR A 28 7.86 -22.11 25.19
C TYR A 28 7.53 -21.75 23.73
N ASP A 29 8.46 -21.09 23.01
CA ASP A 29 8.32 -20.88 21.58
C ASP A 29 8.22 -22.22 20.85
N ASN A 30 7.22 -22.33 19.98
CA ASN A 30 6.89 -23.58 19.30
C ASN A 30 8.06 -24.13 18.46
N ILE A 31 8.80 -23.27 17.78
CA ILE A 31 9.95 -23.68 16.96
C ILE A 31 11.07 -24.18 17.84
N SER A 32 11.38 -23.47 18.91
CA SER A 32 12.40 -23.83 19.89
C SER A 32 12.08 -25.15 20.59
N GLN A 33 10.82 -25.34 20.99
CA GLN A 33 10.37 -26.59 21.65
C GLN A 33 10.37 -27.77 20.66
N PHE A 34 9.98 -27.54 19.40
CA PHE A 34 10.00 -28.58 18.37
C PHE A 34 11.43 -28.99 18.02
N ARG A 35 12.36 -28.02 17.90
CA ARG A 35 13.78 -28.32 17.74
C ARG A 35 14.32 -29.20 18.88
N LYS A 36 13.99 -28.84 20.12
CA LYS A 36 14.38 -29.57 21.31
C LYS A 36 13.86 -31.00 21.28
N TRP A 37 12.61 -31.18 20.92
CA TRP A 37 11.99 -32.50 20.79
C TRP A 37 12.69 -33.35 19.70
N ILE A 38 13.03 -32.81 18.54
CA ILE A 38 13.75 -33.50 17.48
C ILE A 38 15.10 -34.03 18.01
N LEU A 39 15.85 -33.18 18.71
CA LEU A 39 17.17 -33.55 19.24
C LEU A 39 17.06 -34.57 20.39
N ASP A 40 16.05 -34.46 21.23
CA ASP A 40 15.84 -35.41 22.34
C ASP A 40 15.20 -36.73 21.91
N TYR A 41 14.61 -36.81 20.72
CA TYR A 41 13.96 -38.01 20.17
C TYR A 41 14.90 -39.22 20.15
N LYS A 42 16.16 -39.00 19.79
CA LYS A 42 17.20 -40.03 19.78
C LYS A 42 17.42 -40.68 21.16
N LYS A 43 17.29 -39.89 22.23
CA LYS A 43 17.48 -40.39 23.61
C LYS A 43 16.33 -41.31 24.03
N GLU A 44 15.11 -40.96 23.62
CA GLU A 44 13.90 -41.68 24.00
C GLU A 44 13.66 -42.92 23.12
N TYR A 45 13.78 -42.75 21.79
CA TYR A 45 13.39 -43.79 20.82
C TYR A 45 14.57 -44.47 20.13
N LYS A 46 15.85 -44.10 20.47
CA LYS A 46 17.09 -44.65 19.89
C LYS A 46 17.18 -44.49 18.36
N GLN A 47 16.42 -43.56 17.81
CA GLN A 47 16.38 -43.21 16.39
C GLN A 47 16.63 -41.72 16.23
N GLU A 48 17.54 -41.35 15.36
CA GLU A 48 17.83 -39.94 15.04
C GLU A 48 16.92 -39.47 13.93
N ILE A 49 16.25 -38.31 14.13
CA ILE A 49 15.47 -37.66 13.10
C ILE A 49 16.36 -36.68 12.31
N ALA A 50 17.14 -35.86 13.00
CA ALA A 50 18.08 -34.91 12.45
C ALA A 50 19.15 -34.57 13.50
N SER A 51 20.35 -34.25 13.06
CA SER A 51 21.42 -33.73 13.91
C SER A 51 21.21 -32.22 14.18
N GLU A 52 21.97 -31.66 15.11
CA GLU A 52 21.97 -30.22 15.37
C GLU A 52 22.47 -29.42 14.16
N GLU A 53 23.51 -29.96 13.49
CA GLU A 53 24.08 -29.42 12.28
C GLU A 53 23.05 -29.36 11.11
N ASP A 54 22.23 -30.42 10.97
CA ASP A 54 21.17 -30.47 9.96
C ASP A 54 20.13 -29.40 10.22
N LEU A 55 19.71 -29.23 11.48
CA LEU A 55 18.74 -28.23 11.87
C LEU A 55 19.28 -26.80 11.69
N ASP A 56 20.54 -26.56 11.97
CA ASP A 56 21.21 -25.28 11.73
C ASP A 56 21.35 -24.99 10.23
N ALA A 57 21.63 -25.98 9.42
CA ALA A 57 21.69 -25.85 7.97
C ALA A 57 20.31 -25.48 7.40
N ILE A 58 19.26 -26.16 7.85
CA ILE A 58 17.86 -25.88 7.47
C ILE A 58 17.47 -24.44 7.87
N ASP A 59 17.77 -24.02 9.11
CA ASP A 59 17.44 -22.67 9.58
C ASP A 59 18.16 -21.58 8.76
N LYS A 60 19.44 -21.81 8.47
CA LYS A 60 20.25 -20.91 7.63
C LYS A 60 19.71 -20.81 6.21
N GLU A 61 19.33 -21.95 5.61
CA GLU A 61 18.76 -21.98 4.27
C GLU A 61 17.38 -21.31 4.24
N ALA A 62 16.50 -21.60 5.20
CA ALA A 62 15.19 -20.97 5.33
C ALA A 62 15.29 -19.44 5.47
N LYS A 63 16.23 -18.95 6.29
CA LYS A 63 16.49 -17.51 6.44
C LYS A 63 17.03 -16.88 5.14
N LYS A 64 17.81 -17.63 4.37
CA LYS A 64 18.31 -17.18 3.06
C LYS A 64 17.16 -17.08 2.07
N ILE A 65 16.36 -18.13 1.94
CA ILE A 65 15.17 -18.17 1.06
C ILE A 65 14.22 -16.99 1.37
N ALA A 66 13.92 -16.74 2.64
CA ALA A 66 13.04 -15.66 3.05
C ALA A 66 13.62 -14.28 2.67
N ARG A 67 14.93 -14.06 2.81
CA ARG A 67 15.60 -12.82 2.41
C ARG A 67 15.60 -12.62 0.90
N ASP A 68 15.88 -13.69 0.16
CA ASP A 68 15.93 -13.65 -1.31
C ASP A 68 14.52 -13.41 -1.87
N ALA A 69 13.49 -14.09 -1.36
CA ALA A 69 12.10 -13.88 -1.72
C ALA A 69 11.63 -12.44 -1.42
N LYS A 70 11.99 -11.88 -0.25
CA LYS A 70 11.72 -10.46 0.07
C LYS A 70 12.37 -9.52 -0.95
N LYS A 71 13.63 -9.77 -1.31
CA LYS A 71 14.39 -8.94 -2.23
C LYS A 71 13.80 -8.98 -3.65
N GLU A 72 13.42 -10.18 -4.09
CA GLU A 72 12.76 -10.39 -5.37
C GLU A 72 11.39 -9.70 -5.41
N ALA A 73 10.55 -9.91 -4.41
CA ALA A 73 9.24 -9.28 -4.31
C ALA A 73 9.34 -7.75 -4.34
N TRP A 74 10.31 -7.16 -3.62
CA TRP A 74 10.53 -5.72 -3.63
C TRP A 74 11.00 -5.21 -4.99
N SER A 75 11.93 -5.91 -5.64
CA SER A 75 12.39 -5.58 -6.98
C SER A 75 11.24 -5.62 -7.99
N ASN A 76 10.43 -6.67 -7.95
CA ASN A 76 9.26 -6.82 -8.82
C ASN A 76 8.21 -5.73 -8.58
N PHE A 77 8.01 -5.34 -7.33
CA PHE A 77 7.12 -4.23 -6.98
C PHE A 77 7.61 -2.89 -7.54
N LEU A 78 8.92 -2.63 -7.48
CA LEU A 78 9.50 -1.36 -7.96
C LEU A 78 9.65 -1.27 -9.48
N THR A 79 9.75 -2.40 -10.18
CA THR A 79 10.01 -2.44 -11.62
C THR A 79 9.08 -1.54 -12.43
N PRO A 80 7.73 -1.59 -12.29
CA PRO A 80 6.84 -0.71 -13.06
C PRO A 80 7.11 0.78 -12.81
N TYR A 81 7.42 1.15 -11.59
CA TYR A 81 7.70 2.55 -11.23
C TYR A 81 9.02 3.04 -11.82
N THR A 82 10.05 2.20 -11.83
CA THR A 82 11.35 2.54 -12.42
C THR A 82 11.28 2.64 -13.94
N GLU A 83 10.45 1.81 -14.59
CA GLU A 83 10.19 1.90 -16.03
C GLU A 83 9.43 3.19 -16.38
N GLU A 84 8.39 3.52 -15.64
CA GLU A 84 7.65 4.78 -15.77
C GLU A 84 8.59 5.99 -15.58
N GLN A 85 9.44 5.95 -14.54
CA GLN A 85 10.45 6.99 -14.27
C GLN A 85 11.40 7.15 -15.46
N LYS A 86 11.96 6.05 -15.98
CA LYS A 86 12.90 6.06 -17.10
C LYS A 86 12.27 6.65 -18.36
N THR A 87 11.03 6.27 -18.67
CA THR A 87 10.28 6.79 -19.81
C THR A 87 10.08 8.30 -19.71
N VAL A 88 9.61 8.77 -18.54
CA VAL A 88 9.37 10.20 -18.31
C VAL A 88 10.66 11.00 -18.30
N LEU A 89 11.75 10.48 -17.69
CA LEU A 89 13.05 11.11 -17.72
C LEU A 89 13.60 11.28 -19.15
N GLY A 90 13.41 10.28 -20.00
CA GLY A 90 13.78 10.37 -21.42
C GLY A 90 13.07 11.53 -22.12
N LEU A 91 11.74 11.62 -21.96
CA LEU A 91 10.93 12.69 -22.54
C LEU A 91 11.30 14.07 -22.00
N ILE A 92 11.48 14.20 -20.67
CA ILE A 92 11.88 15.47 -20.04
C ILE A 92 13.24 15.93 -20.54
N SER A 93 14.20 15.02 -20.66
CA SER A 93 15.56 15.33 -21.13
C SER A 93 15.56 15.81 -22.58
N GLU A 94 14.76 15.21 -23.46
CA GLU A 94 14.63 15.68 -24.85
C GLU A 94 13.94 17.06 -24.93
N ILE A 95 12.90 17.29 -24.14
CA ILE A 95 12.24 18.60 -24.05
C ILE A 95 13.21 19.68 -23.58
N ALA A 96 14.06 19.36 -22.59
CA ALA A 96 15.04 20.31 -22.05
C ALA A 96 16.01 20.84 -23.09
N LYS A 97 16.40 20.02 -24.10
CA LYS A 97 17.37 20.42 -25.14
C LYS A 97 16.94 21.63 -25.94
N ASN A 98 15.63 21.79 -26.16
CA ASN A 98 15.06 22.79 -27.04
C ASN A 98 14.25 23.87 -26.31
N SER A 99 14.17 23.81 -24.99
CA SER A 99 13.38 24.72 -24.18
C SER A 99 14.17 25.95 -23.75
N LYS A 100 13.51 27.10 -23.69
CA LYS A 100 14.05 28.34 -23.08
C LYS A 100 14.28 28.17 -21.58
N ASN A 101 13.54 27.24 -20.94
CA ASN A 101 13.63 26.93 -19.51
C ASN A 101 14.51 25.70 -19.23
N LYS A 102 15.49 25.42 -20.10
CA LYS A 102 16.36 24.24 -20.05
C LYS A 102 16.87 23.92 -18.65
N SER A 103 17.51 24.88 -17.97
CA SER A 103 18.12 24.66 -16.66
C SER A 103 17.12 24.23 -15.57
N PHE A 104 15.89 24.75 -15.61
CA PHE A 104 14.83 24.36 -14.68
C PHE A 104 14.33 22.95 -14.97
N ILE A 105 14.20 22.59 -16.26
CA ILE A 105 13.75 21.26 -16.68
C ILE A 105 14.82 20.21 -16.36
N GLU A 106 16.11 20.52 -16.62
CA GLU A 106 17.23 19.65 -16.24
C GLU A 106 17.30 19.41 -14.73
N LYS A 107 17.03 20.45 -13.93
CA LYS A 107 16.94 20.29 -12.48
C LYS A 107 15.80 19.32 -12.09
N LEU A 108 14.62 19.44 -12.70
CA LEU A 108 13.51 18.49 -12.45
C LEU A 108 13.89 17.07 -12.83
N ALA A 109 14.59 16.86 -13.95
CA ALA A 109 15.07 15.55 -14.36
C ALA A 109 16.08 14.99 -13.36
N ASN A 110 17.03 15.80 -12.91
CA ASN A 110 18.03 15.39 -11.92
C ASN A 110 17.37 15.04 -10.57
N ASP A 111 16.46 15.89 -10.09
CA ASP A 111 15.73 15.64 -8.84
C ASP A 111 14.92 14.32 -8.93
N LEU A 112 14.27 14.06 -10.05
CA LEU A 112 13.52 12.80 -10.26
C LEU A 112 14.47 11.59 -10.35
N SER A 113 15.59 11.71 -11.08
CA SER A 113 16.55 10.62 -11.25
C SER A 113 17.27 10.23 -9.95
N ALA A 114 17.39 11.17 -9.00
CA ALA A 114 18.02 10.94 -7.70
C ALA A 114 17.13 10.10 -6.76
N ILE A 115 15.86 9.89 -7.10
CA ILE A 115 14.94 9.08 -6.28
C ILE A 115 15.16 7.60 -6.60
N ALA A 116 15.75 6.87 -5.67
CA ALA A 116 16.06 5.44 -5.84
C ALA A 116 14.79 4.55 -5.88
N GLU A 117 13.76 4.93 -5.15
CA GLU A 117 12.47 4.23 -5.08
C GLU A 117 11.36 5.23 -5.48
N PRO A 118 11.18 5.48 -6.79
CA PRO A 118 10.22 6.47 -7.24
C PRO A 118 8.79 6.00 -7.07
N GLY A 119 7.91 6.90 -6.67
CA GLY A 119 6.47 6.69 -6.72
C GLY A 119 5.86 7.40 -7.94
N ARG A 120 4.64 7.02 -8.32
CA ARG A 120 3.90 7.69 -9.41
C ARG A 120 3.65 9.16 -9.14
N LYS A 121 3.51 9.55 -7.87
CA LYS A 121 3.36 10.94 -7.45
C LYS A 121 4.53 11.80 -7.93
N GLU A 122 5.76 11.36 -7.70
CA GLU A 122 6.97 12.07 -8.06
C GLU A 122 7.11 12.15 -9.59
N ILE A 123 6.88 11.04 -10.29
CA ILE A 123 6.96 10.92 -11.75
C ILE A 123 5.94 11.85 -12.43
N ILE A 124 4.67 11.74 -12.05
CA ILE A 124 3.58 12.58 -12.58
C ILE A 124 3.79 14.06 -12.24
N SER A 125 4.31 14.36 -11.05
CA SER A 125 4.61 15.73 -10.64
C SER A 125 5.69 16.35 -11.53
N ALA A 126 6.78 15.62 -11.81
CA ALA A 126 7.86 16.08 -12.69
C ALA A 126 7.33 16.30 -14.13
N ALA A 127 6.57 15.36 -14.68
CA ALA A 127 5.95 15.47 -15.98
C ALA A 127 5.03 16.72 -16.09
N LYS A 128 4.12 16.91 -15.12
CA LYS A 128 3.22 18.09 -15.10
C LYS A 128 3.98 19.41 -14.92
N LYS A 129 5.05 19.44 -14.13
CA LYS A 129 5.89 20.65 -13.98
C LYS A 129 6.61 20.97 -15.30
N THR A 130 7.13 19.98 -16.02
CA THR A 130 7.75 20.14 -17.32
C THR A 130 6.77 20.76 -18.33
N ILE A 131 5.54 20.23 -18.41
CA ILE A 131 4.51 20.82 -19.29
C ILE A 131 4.23 22.28 -18.95
N ARG A 132 4.20 22.66 -17.65
CA ARG A 132 3.99 24.05 -17.23
C ARG A 132 5.18 24.95 -17.59
N LEU A 133 6.39 24.48 -17.42
CA LEU A 133 7.60 25.25 -17.77
C LEU A 133 7.73 25.48 -19.29
N THR A 134 7.07 24.69 -20.10
CA THR A 134 7.11 24.76 -21.56
C THR A 134 5.84 25.35 -22.18
N ILE A 135 5.05 26.12 -21.42
CA ILE A 135 3.87 26.82 -21.96
C ILE A 135 4.34 27.77 -23.11
N GLY A 136 3.65 27.70 -24.25
CA GLY A 136 4.01 28.45 -25.44
C GLY A 136 5.18 27.89 -26.26
N GLU A 137 5.73 26.75 -25.85
CA GLU A 137 6.73 26.01 -26.62
C GLU A 137 6.09 24.72 -27.14
N ASP A 138 6.37 24.35 -28.38
CA ASP A 138 5.88 23.14 -29.00
C ASP A 138 7.03 22.26 -29.51
N CYS A 139 7.01 20.99 -29.16
CA CYS A 139 7.89 19.97 -29.70
C CYS A 139 7.21 18.58 -29.58
N ASN A 140 7.67 17.63 -30.40
CA ASN A 140 7.08 16.28 -30.45
C ASN A 140 7.12 15.59 -29.07
N ASN A 141 8.23 15.65 -28.36
CA ASN A 141 8.39 15.02 -27.06
C ASN A 141 7.45 15.59 -25.99
N LYS A 142 7.07 16.87 -26.11
CA LYS A 142 6.03 17.47 -25.25
C LYS A 142 4.65 16.91 -25.55
N ALA A 143 4.34 16.67 -26.83
CA ALA A 143 3.09 16.01 -27.23
C ALA A 143 3.05 14.57 -26.70
N GLU A 144 4.14 13.83 -26.82
CA GLU A 144 4.28 12.48 -26.28
C GLU A 144 4.14 12.45 -24.75
N LEU A 145 4.73 13.42 -24.04
CA LEU A 145 4.60 13.53 -22.58
C LEU A 145 3.15 13.82 -22.16
N LYS A 146 2.40 14.61 -22.94
CA LYS A 146 0.96 14.83 -22.71
C LYS A 146 0.15 13.54 -22.91
N VAL A 147 0.44 12.79 -23.98
CA VAL A 147 -0.20 11.49 -24.23
C VAL A 147 0.10 10.52 -23.09
N TRP A 148 1.36 10.44 -22.66
CA TRP A 148 1.74 9.62 -21.50
C TRP A 148 0.95 9.99 -20.25
N LEU A 149 0.80 11.29 -19.94
CA LEU A 149 0.04 11.76 -18.78
C LEU A 149 -1.45 11.39 -18.89
N THR A 150 -2.04 11.44 -20.09
CA THR A 150 -3.44 11.06 -20.32
C THR A 150 -3.62 9.55 -20.10
N ASN A 151 -2.76 8.72 -20.68
CA ASN A 151 -2.81 7.27 -20.53
C ASN A 151 -2.60 6.87 -19.07
N SER A 152 -1.63 7.48 -18.39
CA SER A 152 -1.39 7.26 -16.97
C SER A 152 -2.61 7.65 -16.10
N ALA A 153 -3.34 8.72 -16.47
CA ALA A 153 -4.55 9.10 -15.75
C ALA A 153 -5.67 8.07 -15.92
N GLU A 154 -5.86 7.52 -17.12
CA GLU A 154 -6.87 6.47 -17.37
C GLU A 154 -6.53 5.19 -16.59
N GLU A 155 -5.29 4.70 -16.67
CA GLU A 155 -4.86 3.53 -15.92
C GLU A 155 -4.99 3.70 -14.40
N ASN A 156 -4.78 4.91 -13.91
CA ASN A 156 -4.84 5.20 -12.48
C ASN A 156 -6.27 5.36 -11.96
N LYS A 157 -7.28 5.49 -12.81
CA LYS A 157 -8.68 5.47 -12.37
C LYS A 157 -9.01 4.20 -11.63
N ASP A 158 -8.66 3.05 -12.17
CA ASP A 158 -8.92 1.76 -11.51
C ASP A 158 -7.96 1.48 -10.35
N ARG A 159 -6.66 1.79 -10.51
CA ARG A 159 -5.65 1.53 -9.48
C ARG A 159 -5.94 2.23 -8.16
N TYR A 160 -6.43 3.44 -8.23
CA TYR A 160 -6.67 4.30 -7.05
C TYR A 160 -8.14 4.52 -6.76
N ASN A 161 -9.02 3.75 -7.42
CA ASN A 161 -10.42 3.72 -7.05
C ASN A 161 -10.55 3.00 -5.70
N SER A 162 -11.17 3.66 -4.76
CA SER A 162 -11.39 3.09 -3.43
C SER A 162 -12.47 2.01 -3.41
N TYR A 163 -13.27 1.90 -4.48
CA TYR A 163 -14.46 1.04 -4.57
C TYR A 163 -15.43 1.19 -3.39
N LEU A 164 -15.37 2.34 -2.70
CA LEU A 164 -16.23 2.64 -1.55
C LEU A 164 -17.68 2.90 -1.97
N LEU A 165 -17.88 3.33 -3.23
CA LEU A 165 -19.21 3.55 -3.78
C LEU A 165 -19.53 2.36 -4.70
N PRO A 166 -20.52 1.52 -4.34
CA PRO A 166 -20.98 0.47 -5.23
C PRO A 166 -21.58 1.09 -6.50
N SER A 167 -21.29 0.50 -7.65
CA SER A 167 -21.87 0.90 -8.95
C SER A 167 -23.13 0.10 -9.32
N ASN A 168 -23.61 -0.77 -8.42
CA ASN A 168 -24.82 -1.57 -8.61
C ASN A 168 -26.08 -0.81 -8.17
N GLU A 169 -27.21 -1.49 -8.23
CA GLU A 169 -28.54 -0.93 -7.85
C GLU A 169 -28.58 -0.37 -6.42
N LYS A 170 -27.73 -0.90 -5.52
CA LYS A 170 -27.62 -0.45 -4.13
C LYS A 170 -26.67 0.74 -3.94
N SER A 171 -26.18 1.35 -5.03
CA SER A 171 -25.35 2.56 -4.94
C SER A 171 -26.14 3.70 -4.29
N ALA A 172 -25.47 4.42 -3.38
CA ALA A 172 -26.05 5.64 -2.80
C ALA A 172 -26.42 6.71 -3.87
N LEU A 173 -25.81 6.64 -5.06
CA LEU A 173 -26.14 7.51 -6.19
C LEU A 173 -27.46 7.15 -6.88
N ASN A 174 -27.97 5.93 -6.66
CA ASN A 174 -29.19 5.44 -7.25
C ASN A 174 -30.39 5.51 -6.28
N ILE A 175 -30.17 6.02 -5.06
CA ILE A 175 -31.25 6.21 -4.09
C ILE A 175 -32.04 7.44 -4.50
N GLU A 176 -33.32 7.23 -4.86
CA GLU A 176 -34.21 8.36 -5.11
C GLU A 176 -34.49 9.12 -3.80
N PRO A 177 -34.36 10.44 -3.79
CA PRO A 177 -34.67 11.21 -2.61
C PRO A 177 -36.16 11.14 -2.30
N VAL A 178 -36.50 10.74 -1.10
CA VAL A 178 -37.88 10.76 -0.62
C VAL A 178 -38.22 12.22 -0.28
N ALA A 179 -39.19 12.77 -1.00
CA ALA A 179 -39.65 14.13 -0.72
C ALA A 179 -40.29 14.21 0.68
N PRO A 180 -39.97 15.23 1.47
CA PRO A 180 -40.61 15.40 2.78
C PRO A 180 -42.10 15.68 2.61
N THR A 181 -42.93 15.07 3.42
CA THR A 181 -44.35 15.37 3.52
C THR A 181 -44.58 16.23 4.74
N TYR A 182 -45.25 17.35 4.54
CA TYR A 182 -45.60 18.30 5.60
C TYR A 182 -47.13 18.35 5.70
N ASP A 183 -47.67 18.20 6.88
CA ASP A 183 -49.11 18.49 7.12
C ASP A 183 -49.36 19.97 7.40
N GLY A 184 -48.34 20.78 7.49
CA GLY A 184 -48.36 22.24 7.39
C GLY A 184 -48.83 23.02 8.63
N GLU A 185 -49.43 22.39 9.61
CA GLU A 185 -50.15 23.13 10.66
C GLU A 185 -49.47 23.13 12.04
N ASN A 186 -48.49 22.25 12.28
CA ASN A 186 -47.84 22.16 13.58
C ASN A 186 -46.32 22.17 13.44
N PRO A 187 -45.64 23.27 13.81
CA PRO A 187 -44.19 23.27 13.86
C PRO A 187 -43.66 22.27 14.87
N GLN A 188 -42.80 21.36 14.42
CA GLN A 188 -42.16 20.33 15.23
C GLN A 188 -40.69 20.68 15.46
N ASP A 189 -40.19 20.28 16.64
CA ASP A 189 -38.76 20.34 16.91
C ASP A 189 -38.00 19.46 15.91
N GLY A 190 -36.99 20.03 15.22
CA GLY A 190 -36.19 19.32 14.24
C GLY A 190 -35.57 18.00 14.78
N ARG A 191 -35.29 17.93 16.08
CA ARG A 191 -34.83 16.72 16.76
C ARG A 191 -35.87 15.60 16.72
N LEU A 192 -37.14 15.93 16.90
CA LEU A 192 -38.26 14.95 16.85
C LEU A 192 -38.44 14.43 15.42
N ILE A 193 -38.38 15.33 14.43
CA ILE A 193 -38.45 14.97 13.02
C ILE A 193 -37.31 13.99 12.66
N LEU A 194 -36.08 14.29 13.05
CA LEU A 194 -34.96 13.41 12.79
C LEU A 194 -35.13 12.04 13.45
N ARG A 195 -35.50 12.00 14.74
CA ARG A 195 -35.71 10.76 15.47
C ARG A 195 -36.78 9.89 14.78
N ASP A 196 -37.95 10.47 14.52
CA ASP A 196 -39.09 9.72 13.98
C ASP A 196 -38.80 9.21 12.56
N ASN A 197 -38.00 9.93 11.76
CA ASN A 197 -37.55 9.46 10.45
C ASN A 197 -36.53 8.30 10.59
N PHE A 198 -35.58 8.38 11.52
CA PHE A 198 -34.64 7.27 11.75
C PHE A 198 -35.36 6.04 12.30
N ASP A 199 -36.26 6.19 13.27
CA ASP A 199 -37.05 5.09 13.82
C ASP A 199 -37.83 4.40 12.70
N LYS A 200 -38.47 5.17 11.82
CA LYS A 200 -39.22 4.65 10.67
C LYS A 200 -38.29 3.93 9.66
N GLN A 201 -37.13 4.48 9.41
CA GLN A 201 -36.15 3.88 8.50
C GLN A 201 -35.67 2.53 9.04
N PHE A 202 -35.38 2.43 10.34
CA PHE A 202 -34.95 1.19 10.96
C PHE A 202 -36.06 0.14 11.08
N GLU A 203 -37.31 0.55 11.24
CA GLU A 203 -38.46 -0.38 11.17
C GLU A 203 -38.60 -1.00 9.78
N GLN A 204 -38.34 -0.24 8.72
CA GLN A 204 -38.49 -0.69 7.33
C GLN A 204 -37.30 -1.51 6.82
N ASN A 205 -36.13 -1.27 7.37
CA ASN A 205 -34.85 -1.89 6.98
C ASN A 205 -34.13 -2.43 8.23
N PRO A 206 -34.59 -3.52 8.84
CA PRO A 206 -34.03 -4.12 10.04
C PRO A 206 -32.63 -4.73 9.81
#